data_d6ccc5744b113a2cc36d99e8288ab05e
#
_entry.id   d6ccc5744b113a2cc36d99e8288ab05e
#
_cell.length_a   1.000
_cell.length_b   1.000
_cell.length_c   1.000
_cell.angle_alpha   90.00
_cell.angle_beta   90.00
_cell.angle_gamma   90.00
#
_symmetry.space_group_name_H-M   'P 1'
#
loop_
_entity.id
_entity.type
_entity.pdbx_description
1 polymer ?
#
loop_
_entity_poly.entity_id
_entity_poly.type
_entity_poly.pdbx_seq_one_letter_code
_entity_poly.pdbx_strand_id
1 'polypeptide(L)'
;MGLMDYTAVELGKKIKAGEVSVLEAANAAMDAIDALEDKFNCYVTVQERAAVQAKAEELQKKIDDGTLTGPLAGVPVAVKDNMCTKGTRTTCSSKILENFEPAYTAEAVLNLEKAGALIIGKTNMDEFAMGSTTETSHYGVTKNPWNVEHVPGGSSGGSAAAVAAGECSYALGSDTGGSIRQPASYCGIVGMKPTYGTVSRYGLIAYGSSLDQIGPMAKDVTDCATILETIASHDPKDSTSVKREDYDFTSALTDDVKGMRIGIPRDYMGEGLDEEVKAAVLDAAKKLEEKGAIVEEFDLSLVQYAIPAYYVIASAEASSNLARFDGVKYGYRTESYEGLHNMYKKTRSEGFGPEVKRRIMLGSFVLSSGYYDAYYLKALRTKALIKQVFDKAFAKYDVILGPVAPTTAPKLGESLSDPIKMYLGDIYTISVNLAGLPGISVPGSLDSKGLPIGIQFIGDCFKEKNIIRAAYAFEQSREFTNWSLSGKEEK
;
A
#
# COMPACT_ATOMS: atom_id res chain seq x y z
N MET A 1 27.56 0.15 4.52
CA MET A 1 26.14 -0.19 4.77
C MET A 1 25.64 0.78 5.84
N GLY A 2 24.71 1.65 5.50
CA GLY A 2 24.11 2.61 6.44
C GLY A 2 23.07 1.94 7.34
N LEU A 3 22.66 2.61 8.43
CA LEU A 3 21.63 2.05 9.31
C LEU A 3 20.29 1.85 8.60
N MET A 4 19.96 2.68 7.62
CA MET A 4 18.74 2.58 6.84
C MET A 4 18.80 1.49 5.74
N ASP A 5 19.93 0.81 5.54
CA ASP A 5 20.03 -0.35 4.64
C ASP A 5 19.51 -1.64 5.29
N TYR A 6 19.53 -1.74 6.63
CA TYR A 6 18.96 -2.88 7.34
C TYR A 6 17.45 -2.99 7.11
N THR A 7 16.92 -4.23 7.17
CA THR A 7 15.48 -4.45 7.27
C THR A 7 14.95 -3.97 8.63
N ALA A 8 13.65 -3.79 8.77
CA ALA A 8 13.08 -3.29 10.02
C ALA A 8 13.34 -4.25 11.19
N VAL A 9 13.20 -5.56 10.94
CA VAL A 9 13.46 -6.60 11.96
C VAL A 9 14.95 -6.69 12.30
N GLU A 10 15.85 -6.56 11.32
CA GLU A 10 17.30 -6.53 11.57
C GLU A 10 17.71 -5.32 12.41
N LEU A 11 17.22 -4.13 12.05
CA LEU A 11 17.49 -2.91 12.82
C LEU A 11 16.94 -3.04 14.24
N GLY A 12 15.70 -3.54 14.40
CA GLY A 12 15.10 -3.77 15.73
C GLY A 12 15.90 -4.77 16.59
N LYS A 13 16.46 -5.82 15.98
CA LYS A 13 17.38 -6.76 16.68
C LYS A 13 18.65 -6.04 17.17
N LYS A 14 19.25 -5.18 16.33
CA LYS A 14 20.45 -4.42 16.71
C LYS A 14 20.17 -3.40 17.81
N ILE A 15 19.01 -2.72 17.76
CA ILE A 15 18.59 -1.81 18.83
C ILE A 15 18.42 -2.58 20.14
N LYS A 16 17.72 -3.71 20.10
CA LYS A 16 17.52 -4.54 21.28
C LYS A 16 18.80 -5.14 21.86
N ALA A 17 19.79 -5.42 21.02
CA ALA A 17 21.12 -5.90 21.44
C ALA A 17 22.01 -4.79 22.00
N GLY A 18 21.60 -3.51 21.90
CA GLY A 18 22.41 -2.35 22.27
C GLY A 18 23.57 -2.05 21.30
N GLU A 19 23.55 -2.65 20.10
CA GLU A 19 24.53 -2.38 19.04
C GLU A 19 24.26 -1.04 18.35
N VAL A 20 23.00 -0.61 18.32
CA VAL A 20 22.51 0.65 17.77
C VAL A 20 21.52 1.25 18.76
N SER A 21 21.66 2.53 19.08
CA SER A 21 20.66 3.24 19.88
C SER A 21 19.46 3.68 19.02
N VAL A 22 18.29 3.86 19.64
CA VAL A 22 17.13 4.43 18.96
C VAL A 22 17.42 5.84 18.43
N LEU A 23 18.26 6.61 19.14
CA LEU A 23 18.65 7.94 18.72
C LEU A 23 19.52 7.91 17.44
N GLU A 24 20.44 6.93 17.32
CA GLU A 24 21.24 6.75 16.09
C GLU A 24 20.34 6.34 14.91
N ALA A 25 19.40 5.44 15.11
CA ALA A 25 18.43 5.03 14.09
C ALA A 25 17.53 6.23 13.67
N ALA A 26 17.07 7.02 14.64
CA ALA A 26 16.29 8.24 14.39
C ALA A 26 17.07 9.26 13.56
N ASN A 27 18.32 9.55 13.96
CA ASN A 27 19.16 10.49 13.24
C ASN A 27 19.48 10.01 11.82
N ALA A 28 19.78 8.72 11.65
CA ALA A 28 20.04 8.14 10.31
C ALA A 28 18.84 8.30 9.37
N ALA A 29 17.61 8.10 9.86
CA ALA A 29 16.41 8.31 9.06
C ALA A 29 16.21 9.79 8.72
N MET A 30 16.36 10.69 9.70
CA MET A 30 16.22 12.13 9.49
C MET A 30 17.30 12.70 8.56
N ASP A 31 18.54 12.19 8.65
CA ASP A 31 19.65 12.58 7.76
C ASP A 31 19.38 12.10 6.32
N ALA A 32 18.81 10.90 6.15
CA ALA A 32 18.40 10.40 4.84
C ALA A 32 17.29 11.27 4.22
N ILE A 33 16.29 11.67 5.01
CA ILE A 33 15.23 12.59 4.57
C ILE A 33 15.84 13.94 4.15
N ASP A 34 16.69 14.56 4.97
CA ASP A 34 17.31 15.84 4.65
C ASP A 34 18.14 15.78 3.37
N ALA A 35 18.73 14.61 3.05
CA ALA A 35 19.55 14.43 1.86
C ALA A 35 18.75 14.11 0.58
N LEU A 36 17.60 13.47 0.71
CA LEU A 36 16.92 12.84 -0.42
C LEU A 36 15.53 13.41 -0.74
N GLU A 37 14.86 14.04 0.23
CA GLU A 37 13.47 14.49 0.09
C GLU A 37 13.26 15.51 -1.04
N ASP A 38 14.19 16.44 -1.22
CA ASP A 38 14.16 17.41 -2.35
C ASP A 38 14.19 16.69 -3.72
N LYS A 39 14.78 15.51 -3.77
CA LYS A 39 14.89 14.71 -4.99
C LYS A 39 13.65 13.87 -5.25
N PHE A 40 13.08 13.27 -4.20
CA PHE A 40 12.03 12.26 -4.34
C PHE A 40 10.64 12.73 -3.95
N ASN A 41 10.49 13.70 -3.03
CA ASN A 41 9.23 14.22 -2.51
C ASN A 41 8.33 13.11 -1.94
N CYS A 42 8.88 12.32 -1.01
CA CYS A 42 8.21 11.17 -0.40
C CYS A 42 7.22 11.57 0.70
N TYR A 43 7.40 12.73 1.33
CA TYR A 43 6.62 13.16 2.49
C TYR A 43 5.76 14.41 2.20
N VAL A 44 4.61 14.49 2.88
CA VAL A 44 3.80 15.72 3.01
C VAL A 44 4.14 16.44 4.31
N THR A 45 4.48 15.66 5.34
CA THR A 45 4.84 16.19 6.65
C THR A 45 5.93 15.32 7.26
N VAL A 46 7.10 15.91 7.48
CA VAL A 46 8.17 15.33 8.28
C VAL A 46 8.03 15.84 9.70
N GLN A 47 8.23 14.99 10.69
CA GLN A 47 8.22 15.39 12.11
C GLN A 47 9.44 16.26 12.42
N GLU A 48 9.28 17.19 13.33
CA GLU A 48 10.39 18.01 13.81
C GLU A 48 11.51 17.14 14.41
N ARG A 49 12.75 17.31 13.94
CA ARG A 49 13.90 16.49 14.35
C ARG A 49 14.05 16.41 15.87
N ALA A 50 13.89 17.53 16.59
CA ALA A 50 13.95 17.56 18.04
C ALA A 50 12.86 16.71 18.71
N ALA A 51 11.65 16.67 18.14
CA ALA A 51 10.57 15.86 18.65
C ALA A 51 10.82 14.36 18.40
N VAL A 52 11.36 14.01 17.24
CA VAL A 52 11.78 12.65 16.91
C VAL A 52 12.88 12.16 17.85
N GLN A 53 13.88 12.98 18.11
CA GLN A 53 14.98 12.67 19.04
C GLN A 53 14.48 12.49 20.48
N ALA A 54 13.62 13.38 20.97
CA ALA A 54 13.04 13.24 22.32
C ALA A 54 12.22 11.95 22.44
N LYS A 55 11.47 11.59 21.38
CA LYS A 55 10.72 10.32 21.36
C LYS A 55 11.65 9.12 21.30
N ALA A 56 12.75 9.20 20.56
CA ALA A 56 13.76 8.15 20.52
C ALA A 56 14.38 7.87 21.89
N GLU A 57 14.69 8.92 22.66
CA GLU A 57 15.20 8.77 24.02
C GLU A 57 14.16 8.18 24.99
N GLU A 58 12.87 8.53 24.83
CA GLU A 58 11.78 7.92 25.61
C GLU A 58 11.68 6.41 25.30
N LEU A 59 11.71 6.05 24.02
CA LEU A 59 11.64 4.65 23.58
C LEU A 59 12.85 3.84 24.04
N GLN A 60 14.07 4.40 23.96
CA GLN A 60 15.28 3.76 24.44
C GLN A 60 15.15 3.34 25.91
N LYS A 61 14.69 4.25 26.77
CA LYS A 61 14.47 3.93 28.21
C LYS A 61 13.53 2.76 28.41
N LYS A 62 12.44 2.69 27.62
CA LYS A 62 11.45 1.60 27.70
C LYS A 62 12.00 0.26 27.12
N ILE A 63 12.95 0.32 26.21
CA ILE A 63 13.67 -0.86 25.72
C ILE A 63 14.66 -1.34 26.80
N ASP A 64 15.41 -0.43 27.39
CA ASP A 64 16.44 -0.73 28.39
C ASP A 64 15.84 -1.30 29.69
N ASP A 65 14.63 -0.83 30.09
CA ASP A 65 13.93 -1.33 31.28
C ASP A 65 13.07 -2.58 30.98
N GLY A 66 13.03 -3.06 29.73
CA GLY A 66 12.33 -4.27 29.33
C GLY A 66 10.80 -4.07 29.12
N THR A 67 10.29 -2.84 29.17
CA THR A 67 8.87 -2.53 28.90
C THR A 67 8.52 -2.73 27.43
N LEU A 68 9.45 -2.42 26.51
CA LEU A 68 9.32 -2.64 25.08
C LEU A 68 10.29 -3.74 24.62
N THR A 69 9.73 -4.87 24.18
CA THR A 69 10.52 -6.06 23.78
C THR A 69 10.23 -6.50 22.33
N GLY A 70 9.29 -5.84 21.65
CA GLY A 70 8.86 -6.19 20.30
C GLY A 70 9.94 -5.95 19.24
N PRO A 71 9.85 -6.62 18.08
CA PRO A 71 10.85 -6.53 17.01
C PRO A 71 10.90 -5.16 16.31
N LEU A 72 9.86 -4.33 16.45
CA LEU A 72 9.76 -3.01 15.83
C LEU A 72 10.01 -1.85 16.81
N ALA A 73 10.40 -2.15 18.07
CA ALA A 73 10.67 -1.14 19.08
C ALA A 73 11.87 -0.27 18.68
N GLY A 74 11.67 1.05 18.63
CA GLY A 74 12.68 2.03 18.23
C GLY A 74 12.93 2.16 16.72
N VAL A 75 12.26 1.35 15.89
CA VAL A 75 12.49 1.34 14.44
C VAL A 75 11.72 2.48 13.75
N PRO A 76 12.39 3.33 12.91
CA PRO A 76 11.75 4.43 12.20
C PRO A 76 10.72 3.96 11.16
N VAL A 77 9.52 4.54 11.21
CA VAL A 77 8.40 4.22 10.31
C VAL A 77 7.75 5.47 9.73
N ALA A 78 7.35 5.39 8.47
CA ALA A 78 6.52 6.40 7.82
C ALA A 78 5.07 5.93 7.67
N VAL A 79 4.12 6.85 7.72
CA VAL A 79 2.69 6.55 7.68
C VAL A 79 2.03 7.31 6.52
N LYS A 80 1.32 6.61 5.63
CA LYS A 80 0.60 7.25 4.52
C LYS A 80 -0.36 8.32 5.04
N ASP A 81 -0.42 9.44 4.33
CA ASP A 81 -1.10 10.66 4.79
C ASP A 81 -2.64 10.61 4.78
N ASN A 82 -3.22 9.44 4.65
CA ASN A 82 -4.66 9.20 4.86
C ASN A 82 -4.99 8.47 6.18
N MET A 83 -4.00 8.18 7.01
CA MET A 83 -4.20 7.61 8.33
C MET A 83 -4.11 8.71 9.38
N CYS A 84 -5.19 8.97 10.10
CA CYS A 84 -5.25 9.94 11.17
C CYS A 84 -4.17 9.66 12.23
N THR A 85 -3.38 10.67 12.54
CA THR A 85 -2.34 10.62 13.57
C THR A 85 -2.52 11.85 14.45
N LYS A 86 -2.94 11.68 15.70
CA LYS A 86 -3.24 12.78 16.63
C LYS A 86 -2.02 13.69 16.78
N GLY A 87 -2.25 15.00 16.69
CA GLY A 87 -1.20 16.01 16.79
C GLY A 87 -0.29 16.09 15.56
N THR A 88 -0.63 15.38 14.47
CA THR A 88 0.12 15.45 13.21
C THR A 88 -0.84 15.72 12.07
N ARG A 89 -0.53 16.74 11.27
CA ARG A 89 -1.30 17.09 10.07
C ARG A 89 -1.54 15.85 9.20
N THR A 90 -2.80 15.67 8.75
CA THR A 90 -3.22 14.54 7.91
C THR A 90 -4.11 15.07 6.79
N THR A 91 -3.60 15.12 5.56
CA THR A 91 -4.19 15.89 4.47
C THR A 91 -4.77 15.05 3.35
N CYS A 92 -4.48 13.74 3.28
CA CYS A 92 -4.75 12.89 2.11
C CYS A 92 -4.14 13.47 0.82
N SER A 93 -3.03 14.19 0.93
CA SER A 93 -2.39 14.92 -0.17
C SER A 93 -3.33 15.86 -0.92
N SER A 94 -4.31 16.46 -0.22
CA SER A 94 -5.35 17.33 -0.76
C SER A 94 -5.37 18.69 -0.07
N LYS A 95 -5.62 19.74 -0.85
CA LYS A 95 -5.86 21.09 -0.33
C LYS A 95 -7.09 21.12 0.60
N ILE A 96 -8.10 20.31 0.37
CA ILE A 96 -9.33 20.30 1.19
C ILE A 96 -9.05 19.98 2.66
N LEU A 97 -7.96 19.26 2.97
CA LEU A 97 -7.53 18.93 4.32
C LEU A 97 -6.16 19.52 4.69
N GLU A 98 -5.67 20.54 3.96
CA GLU A 98 -4.31 21.08 4.12
C GLU A 98 -3.96 21.51 5.56
N ASN A 99 -4.96 21.92 6.34
CA ASN A 99 -4.82 22.38 7.73
C ASN A 99 -5.46 21.43 8.74
N PHE A 100 -5.81 20.21 8.33
CA PHE A 100 -6.50 19.27 9.21
C PHE A 100 -5.53 18.53 10.13
N GLU A 101 -5.74 18.69 11.44
CA GLU A 101 -5.05 17.95 12.48
C GLU A 101 -6.06 17.07 13.23
N PRO A 102 -5.90 15.72 13.17
CA PRO A 102 -6.84 14.80 13.80
C PRO A 102 -6.82 14.88 15.32
N ALA A 103 -8.00 14.78 15.94
CA ALA A 103 -8.15 14.67 17.40
C ALA A 103 -7.89 13.25 17.94
N TYR A 104 -7.71 12.27 17.05
CA TYR A 104 -7.50 10.85 17.37
C TYR A 104 -6.56 10.19 16.37
N THR A 105 -6.01 9.05 16.76
CA THR A 105 -5.08 8.24 15.93
C THR A 105 -5.80 7.01 15.38
N ALA A 106 -5.47 6.61 14.16
CA ALA A 106 -5.94 5.38 13.53
C ALA A 106 -5.47 4.15 14.31
N GLU A 107 -6.32 3.12 14.43
CA GLU A 107 -5.99 1.93 15.25
C GLU A 107 -4.71 1.23 14.81
N ALA A 108 -4.48 1.08 13.52
CA ALA A 108 -3.23 0.51 13.01
C ALA A 108 -1.99 1.31 13.45
N VAL A 109 -2.09 2.64 13.45
CA VAL A 109 -1.00 3.52 13.93
C VAL A 109 -0.83 3.43 15.44
N LEU A 110 -1.94 3.37 16.21
CA LEU A 110 -1.90 3.14 17.67
C LEU A 110 -1.21 1.81 18.02
N ASN A 111 -1.44 0.76 17.24
CA ASN A 111 -0.80 -0.54 17.46
C ASN A 111 0.72 -0.46 17.21
N LEU A 112 1.17 0.30 16.19
CA LEU A 112 2.59 0.58 15.99
C LEU A 112 3.18 1.39 17.14
N GLU A 113 2.49 2.44 17.61
CA GLU A 113 2.95 3.24 18.76
C GLU A 113 3.07 2.39 20.04
N LYS A 114 2.10 1.49 20.29
CA LYS A 114 2.15 0.54 21.41
C LYS A 114 3.31 -0.43 21.30
N ALA A 115 3.67 -0.85 20.06
CA ALA A 115 4.82 -1.69 19.80
C ALA A 115 6.16 -0.93 19.90
N GLY A 116 6.13 0.38 20.12
CA GLY A 116 7.31 1.23 20.25
C GLY A 116 7.92 1.68 18.93
N ALA A 117 7.19 1.63 17.83
CA ALA A 117 7.65 2.16 16.55
C ALA A 117 7.86 3.68 16.60
N LEU A 118 8.89 4.18 15.94
CA LEU A 118 9.22 5.60 15.88
C LEU A 118 8.64 6.24 14.62
N ILE A 119 7.50 6.94 14.72
CA ILE A 119 6.85 7.61 13.59
C ILE A 119 7.62 8.88 13.24
N ILE A 120 8.16 8.95 11.99
CA ILE A 120 9.00 10.06 11.53
C ILE A 120 8.29 11.02 10.56
N GLY A 121 7.16 10.62 9.97
CA GLY A 121 6.44 11.49 9.04
C GLY A 121 5.22 10.87 8.39
N LYS A 122 4.54 11.71 7.58
CA LYS A 122 3.37 11.37 6.77
C LYS A 122 3.74 11.40 5.29
N THR A 123 3.59 10.26 4.62
CA THR A 123 4.04 10.11 3.23
C THR A 123 3.05 10.61 2.21
N ASN A 124 3.58 11.15 1.12
CA ASN A 124 2.83 11.63 -0.03
C ASN A 124 2.05 10.49 -0.71
N MET A 125 0.96 10.86 -1.38
CA MET A 125 0.05 9.90 -1.99
C MET A 125 -0.75 10.57 -3.12
N ASP A 126 -1.40 9.79 -3.98
CA ASP A 126 -2.45 10.33 -4.83
C ASP A 126 -3.58 10.92 -3.97
N GLU A 127 -4.12 12.06 -4.38
CA GLU A 127 -5.14 12.78 -3.62
C GLU A 127 -6.32 11.87 -3.24
N PHE A 128 -6.61 11.75 -1.94
CA PHE A 128 -7.63 10.85 -1.36
C PHE A 128 -7.53 9.40 -1.81
N ALA A 129 -6.31 8.91 -2.07
CA ALA A 129 -6.03 7.58 -2.59
C ALA A 129 -6.64 7.31 -3.99
N MET A 130 -6.93 8.35 -4.77
CA MET A 130 -7.54 8.28 -6.10
C MET A 130 -6.49 8.51 -7.18
N GLY A 131 -5.78 7.46 -7.54
CA GLY A 131 -4.73 7.43 -8.55
C GLY A 131 -3.86 6.19 -8.40
N SER A 132 -2.91 6.04 -9.31
CA SER A 132 -1.99 4.90 -9.36
C SER A 132 -0.55 5.33 -9.66
N THR A 133 -0.22 6.64 -9.50
CA THR A 133 1.07 7.20 -9.91
C THR A 133 1.68 8.17 -8.90
N THR A 134 0.91 8.66 -7.92
CA THR A 134 1.28 9.71 -6.96
C THR A 134 1.64 11.04 -7.65
N GLU A 135 1.05 11.29 -8.82
CA GLU A 135 1.16 12.55 -9.56
C GLU A 135 0.01 13.51 -9.26
N THR A 136 -1.08 13.03 -8.61
CA THR A 136 -2.29 13.85 -8.34
C THR A 136 -2.23 14.57 -7.01
N SER A 137 -1.13 14.45 -6.26
CA SER A 137 -0.93 15.13 -4.98
C SER A 137 -0.92 16.65 -5.11
N HIS A 138 -1.60 17.33 -4.18
CA HIS A 138 -1.52 18.78 -4.03
C HIS A 138 -0.12 19.28 -3.65
N TYR A 139 0.70 18.44 -3.02
CA TYR A 139 2.04 18.76 -2.52
C TYR A 139 3.16 18.40 -3.49
N GLY A 140 2.81 18.14 -4.75
CA GLY A 140 3.78 17.81 -5.79
C GLY A 140 3.93 16.31 -6.02
N VAL A 141 4.70 16.00 -7.05
CA VAL A 141 4.87 14.65 -7.58
C VAL A 141 5.95 13.92 -6.81
N THR A 142 5.67 12.70 -6.36
CA THR A 142 6.72 11.79 -5.86
C THR A 142 7.40 11.10 -7.03
N LYS A 143 8.73 10.97 -6.96
CA LYS A 143 9.54 10.34 -8.01
C LYS A 143 10.01 8.96 -7.59
N ASN A 144 10.21 8.09 -8.57
CA ASN A 144 10.70 6.74 -8.33
C ASN A 144 12.21 6.77 -7.97
N PRO A 145 12.64 6.19 -6.84
CA PRO A 145 14.05 6.18 -6.46
C PRO A 145 14.96 5.42 -7.44
N TRP A 146 14.43 4.45 -8.18
CA TRP A 146 15.18 3.72 -9.21
C TRP A 146 15.48 4.57 -10.43
N ASN A 147 14.55 5.45 -10.81
CA ASN A 147 14.72 6.40 -11.89
C ASN A 147 13.75 7.57 -11.73
N VAL A 148 14.27 8.78 -11.49
CA VAL A 148 13.49 10.00 -11.21
C VAL A 148 12.60 10.47 -12.37
N GLU A 149 12.78 9.92 -13.57
CA GLU A 149 11.89 10.19 -14.72
C GLU A 149 10.62 9.31 -14.69
N HIS A 150 10.53 8.37 -13.75
CA HIS A 150 9.44 7.40 -13.63
C HIS A 150 8.60 7.63 -12.37
N VAL A 151 7.35 7.18 -12.42
CA VAL A 151 6.44 7.24 -11.28
C VAL A 151 6.80 6.18 -10.24
N PRO A 152 6.59 6.42 -8.93
CA PRO A 152 6.76 5.40 -7.89
C PRO A 152 5.58 4.42 -7.83
N GLY A 153 4.55 4.67 -8.66
CA GLY A 153 3.24 4.05 -8.49
C GLY A 153 2.35 4.79 -7.48
N GLY A 154 1.21 4.23 -7.18
CA GLY A 154 0.23 4.85 -6.28
C GLY A 154 -0.96 3.91 -5.95
N SER A 155 -1.75 4.39 -5.02
CA SER A 155 -1.72 5.72 -4.38
C SER A 155 -0.75 5.83 -3.19
N SER A 156 -0.05 4.76 -2.75
CA SER A 156 0.94 4.80 -1.66
C SER A 156 2.37 5.01 -2.20
N GLY A 157 2.54 5.87 -3.22
CA GLY A 157 3.84 6.05 -3.88
C GLY A 157 4.90 6.68 -2.97
N GLY A 158 4.53 7.64 -2.12
CA GLY A 158 5.45 8.21 -1.13
C GLY A 158 5.91 7.17 -0.11
N SER A 159 5.01 6.28 0.35
CA SER A 159 5.38 5.17 1.26
C SER A 159 6.36 4.20 0.60
N ALA A 160 6.11 3.82 -0.68
CA ALA A 160 6.99 2.93 -1.42
C ALA A 160 8.36 3.57 -1.69
N ALA A 161 8.36 4.82 -2.14
CA ALA A 161 9.58 5.55 -2.45
C ALA A 161 10.44 5.79 -1.22
N ALA A 162 9.86 6.18 -0.08
CA ALA A 162 10.58 6.40 1.18
C ALA A 162 11.30 5.13 1.68
N VAL A 163 10.65 3.96 1.59
CA VAL A 163 11.28 2.67 1.94
C VAL A 163 12.38 2.32 0.95
N ALA A 164 12.14 2.46 -0.35
CA ALA A 164 13.12 2.14 -1.39
C ALA A 164 14.34 3.07 -1.36
N ALA A 165 14.14 4.35 -1.04
CA ALA A 165 15.21 5.34 -0.90
C ALA A 165 15.99 5.21 0.40
N GLY A 166 15.49 4.45 1.39
CA GLY A 166 16.10 4.36 2.72
C GLY A 166 15.84 5.58 3.61
N GLU A 167 14.78 6.32 3.38
CA GLU A 167 14.32 7.41 4.25
C GLU A 167 13.57 6.91 5.49
N CYS A 168 13.12 5.67 5.46
CA CYS A 168 12.57 4.95 6.61
C CYS A 168 12.83 3.45 6.46
N SER A 169 12.73 2.70 7.57
CA SER A 169 12.93 1.25 7.54
C SER A 169 11.72 0.53 6.92
N TYR A 170 10.50 1.03 7.18
CA TYR A 170 9.25 0.52 6.64
C TYR A 170 8.17 1.61 6.65
N ALA A 171 7.06 1.36 5.97
CA ALA A 171 5.93 2.27 5.95
C ALA A 171 4.58 1.53 6.01
N LEU A 172 3.51 2.26 6.39
CA LEU A 172 2.15 1.83 6.14
C LEU A 172 1.61 2.46 4.86
N GLY A 173 0.92 1.65 4.08
CA GLY A 173 0.13 2.06 2.93
C GLY A 173 -1.35 1.73 3.11
N SER A 174 -2.17 2.15 2.14
CA SER A 174 -3.57 1.72 2.01
C SER A 174 -3.83 1.26 0.59
N ASP A 175 -4.67 0.24 0.43
CA ASP A 175 -4.93 -0.45 -0.83
C ASP A 175 -6.45 -0.58 -1.04
N THR A 176 -6.96 0.08 -2.05
CA THR A 176 -8.38 0.06 -2.46
C THR A 176 -8.55 -0.73 -3.77
N GLY A 177 -7.54 -0.67 -4.65
CA GLY A 177 -7.52 -1.35 -5.94
C GLY A 177 -6.12 -1.83 -6.37
N GLY A 178 -5.13 -1.81 -5.47
CA GLY A 178 -3.74 -2.14 -5.77
C GLY A 178 -2.74 -1.19 -5.13
N SER A 179 -3.21 -0.18 -4.40
CA SER A 179 -2.41 0.98 -3.98
C SER A 179 -1.35 0.73 -2.90
N ILE A 180 -1.11 -0.51 -2.49
CA ILE A 180 0.08 -0.99 -1.77
C ILE A 180 0.95 -1.81 -2.72
N ARG A 181 0.35 -2.79 -3.40
CA ARG A 181 1.04 -3.81 -4.19
C ARG A 181 1.69 -3.22 -5.44
N GLN A 182 0.98 -2.36 -6.16
CA GLN A 182 1.49 -1.75 -7.39
C GLN A 182 2.68 -0.81 -7.12
N PRO A 183 2.62 0.17 -6.18
CA PRO A 183 3.79 0.99 -5.89
C PRO A 183 4.94 0.18 -5.27
N ALA A 184 4.66 -0.88 -4.50
CA ALA A 184 5.71 -1.79 -4.03
C ALA A 184 6.44 -2.47 -5.21
N SER A 185 5.69 -2.92 -6.23
CA SER A 185 6.26 -3.47 -7.47
C SER A 185 7.16 -2.47 -8.18
N TYR A 186 6.69 -1.24 -8.38
CA TYR A 186 7.43 -0.21 -9.13
C TYR A 186 8.67 0.32 -8.38
N CYS A 187 8.66 0.28 -7.06
CA CYS A 187 9.77 0.70 -6.23
C CYS A 187 10.68 -0.45 -5.76
N GLY A 188 10.41 -1.70 -6.17
CA GLY A 188 11.26 -2.84 -5.86
C GLY A 188 11.29 -3.21 -4.37
N ILE A 189 10.17 -3.05 -3.67
CA ILE A 189 9.98 -3.42 -2.27
C ILE A 189 8.85 -4.46 -2.12
N VAL A 190 8.67 -4.99 -0.92
CA VAL A 190 7.54 -5.87 -0.60
C VAL A 190 6.38 -5.03 -0.08
N GLY A 191 5.17 -5.30 -0.60
CA GLY A 191 3.95 -4.66 -0.14
C GLY A 191 2.81 -5.66 0.00
N MET A 192 2.14 -5.67 1.15
CA MET A 192 1.10 -6.65 1.43
C MET A 192 -0.24 -5.99 1.77
N LYS A 193 -1.26 -6.35 1.02
CA LYS A 193 -2.65 -6.08 1.36
C LYS A 193 -3.24 -7.33 2.04
N PRO A 194 -3.62 -7.26 3.32
CA PRO A 194 -4.29 -8.38 3.98
C PRO A 194 -5.74 -8.55 3.49
N THR A 195 -6.42 -9.59 3.94
CA THR A 195 -7.86 -9.79 3.76
C THR A 195 -8.62 -8.59 4.31
N TYR A 196 -9.66 -8.16 3.60
CA TYR A 196 -10.54 -7.09 4.07
C TYR A 196 -11.07 -7.38 5.49
N GLY A 197 -10.88 -6.42 6.40
CA GLY A 197 -11.26 -6.53 7.80
C GLY A 197 -10.22 -7.19 8.73
N THR A 198 -9.05 -7.59 8.24
CA THR A 198 -7.94 -8.09 9.09
C THR A 198 -7.29 -6.98 9.91
N VAL A 199 -7.15 -5.78 9.33
CA VAL A 199 -6.65 -4.57 10.00
C VAL A 199 -7.80 -3.58 10.11
N SER A 200 -7.98 -2.97 11.29
CA SER A 200 -9.01 -1.97 11.50
C SER A 200 -8.82 -0.77 10.56
N ARG A 201 -9.95 -0.29 10.03
CA ARG A 201 -10.02 0.94 9.22
C ARG A 201 -10.40 2.17 10.05
N TYR A 202 -10.56 2.03 11.38
CA TYR A 202 -10.81 3.18 12.23
C TYR A 202 -9.66 4.18 12.14
N GLY A 203 -9.98 5.41 11.74
CA GLY A 203 -9.01 6.47 11.52
C GLY A 203 -8.35 6.47 10.14
N LEU A 204 -8.66 5.51 9.26
CA LEU A 204 -8.36 5.61 7.83
C LEU A 204 -9.39 6.53 7.16
N ILE A 205 -8.94 7.61 6.51
CA ILE A 205 -9.82 8.49 5.73
C ILE A 205 -10.28 7.72 4.50
N ALA A 206 -11.61 7.50 4.41
CA ALA A 206 -12.18 6.56 3.46
C ALA A 206 -12.19 7.08 2.01
N TYR A 207 -11.73 6.24 1.10
CA TYR A 207 -12.00 6.31 -0.33
C TYR A 207 -13.16 5.40 -0.71
N GLY A 208 -12.96 4.08 -0.68
CA GLY A 208 -13.96 3.05 -0.98
C GLY A 208 -14.21 2.17 0.23
N SER A 209 -15.28 2.43 0.99
CA SER A 209 -15.53 1.82 2.31
C SER A 209 -15.61 0.29 2.27
N SER A 210 -16.02 -0.30 1.13
CA SER A 210 -16.12 -1.75 0.95
C SER A 210 -14.86 -2.39 0.36
N LEU A 211 -13.77 -1.63 0.20
CA LEU A 211 -12.56 -2.04 -0.50
C LEU A 211 -11.27 -1.66 0.23
N ASP A 212 -11.23 -0.50 0.91
CA ASP A 212 -10.04 0.04 1.56
C ASP A 212 -9.46 -0.91 2.61
N GLN A 213 -8.14 -1.12 2.58
CA GLN A 213 -7.42 -1.88 3.58
C GLN A 213 -6.05 -1.26 3.84
N ILE A 214 -5.64 -1.19 5.12
CA ILE A 214 -4.27 -0.81 5.53
C ILE A 214 -3.37 -2.04 5.45
N GLY A 215 -2.10 -1.84 5.07
CA GLY A 215 -1.10 -2.90 5.08
C GLY A 215 0.33 -2.38 5.05
N PRO A 216 1.29 -3.29 5.31
CA PRO A 216 2.71 -2.99 5.38
C PRO A 216 3.36 -2.82 4.01
N MET A 217 4.39 -1.98 3.98
CA MET A 217 5.33 -1.80 2.88
C MET A 217 6.75 -1.79 3.47
N ALA A 218 7.59 -2.73 3.05
CA ALA A 218 8.89 -2.97 3.67
C ALA A 218 9.89 -3.59 2.68
N LYS A 219 11.14 -3.81 3.11
CA LYS A 219 12.20 -4.31 2.25
C LYS A 219 12.10 -5.80 1.93
N ASP A 220 11.56 -6.59 2.85
CA ASP A 220 11.44 -8.04 2.72
C ASP A 220 10.10 -8.59 3.24
N VAL A 221 9.88 -9.87 3.00
CA VAL A 221 8.67 -10.58 3.42
C VAL A 221 8.61 -10.75 4.95
N THR A 222 9.76 -10.87 5.60
CA THR A 222 9.88 -11.00 7.06
C THR A 222 9.36 -9.74 7.75
N ASP A 223 9.79 -8.58 7.30
CA ASP A 223 9.31 -7.29 7.78
C ASP A 223 7.81 -7.15 7.58
N CYS A 224 7.31 -7.45 6.37
CA CYS A 224 5.88 -7.35 6.06
C CYS A 224 5.02 -8.24 6.96
N ALA A 225 5.45 -9.48 7.22
CA ALA A 225 4.74 -10.39 8.13
C ALA A 225 4.74 -9.86 9.57
N THR A 226 5.88 -9.35 10.05
CA THR A 226 6.05 -8.80 11.39
C THR A 226 5.22 -7.53 11.61
N ILE A 227 5.21 -6.64 10.61
CA ILE A 227 4.42 -5.41 10.67
C ILE A 227 2.92 -5.75 10.63
N LEU A 228 2.49 -6.68 9.75
CA LEU A 228 1.09 -7.11 9.70
C LEU A 228 0.64 -7.70 11.03
N GLU A 229 1.45 -8.55 11.66
CA GLU A 229 1.19 -9.12 12.98
C GLU A 229 1.00 -8.03 14.05
N THR A 230 1.78 -6.95 13.96
CA THR A 230 1.70 -5.82 14.87
C THR A 230 0.44 -4.97 14.69
N ILE A 231 0.02 -4.71 13.43
CA ILE A 231 -1.12 -3.81 13.15
C ILE A 231 -2.47 -4.51 13.07
N ALA A 232 -2.50 -5.83 12.87
CA ALA A 232 -3.73 -6.60 12.75
C ALA A 232 -4.38 -6.79 14.12
N SER A 233 -5.66 -6.44 14.22
CA SER A 233 -6.43 -6.59 15.47
C SER A 233 -7.93 -6.48 15.18
N HIS A 234 -8.74 -7.08 16.05
CA HIS A 234 -10.16 -6.77 16.10
C HIS A 234 -10.38 -5.45 16.83
N ASP A 235 -11.11 -4.54 16.20
CA ASP A 235 -11.44 -3.23 16.76
C ASP A 235 -12.96 -3.01 16.78
N PRO A 236 -13.58 -2.88 17.96
CA PRO A 236 -15.02 -2.63 18.07
C PRO A 236 -15.47 -1.27 17.51
N LYS A 237 -14.53 -0.34 17.24
CA LYS A 237 -14.80 0.95 16.59
C LYS A 237 -14.97 0.85 15.08
N ASP A 238 -14.52 -0.27 14.47
CA ASP A 238 -14.72 -0.58 13.07
C ASP A 238 -15.60 -1.82 12.91
N SER A 239 -16.85 -1.62 12.51
CA SER A 239 -17.81 -2.71 12.30
C SER A 239 -17.42 -3.71 11.21
N THR A 240 -16.43 -3.38 10.37
CA THR A 240 -15.90 -4.28 9.33
C THR A 240 -14.69 -5.06 9.80
N SER A 241 -14.14 -4.73 10.97
CA SER A 241 -13.02 -5.45 11.58
C SER A 241 -13.45 -6.84 12.04
N VAL A 242 -12.78 -7.87 11.55
CA VAL A 242 -13.13 -9.27 11.82
C VAL A 242 -12.34 -9.79 13.02
N LYS A 243 -13.03 -10.46 13.95
CA LYS A 243 -12.36 -11.16 15.02
C LYS A 243 -11.76 -12.46 14.49
N ARG A 244 -10.44 -12.61 14.61
CA ARG A 244 -9.69 -13.80 14.24
C ARG A 244 -9.17 -14.49 15.49
N GLU A 245 -8.99 -15.80 15.40
CA GLU A 245 -8.36 -16.59 16.47
C GLU A 245 -6.83 -16.56 16.36
N ASP A 246 -6.31 -16.30 15.14
CA ASP A 246 -4.89 -16.39 14.83
C ASP A 246 -4.43 -15.12 14.09
N TYR A 247 -3.47 -14.42 14.69
CA TYR A 247 -2.74 -13.27 14.14
C TYR A 247 -1.23 -13.53 14.03
N ASP A 248 -0.77 -14.76 14.28
CA ASP A 248 0.63 -15.18 14.20
C ASP A 248 1.04 -15.39 12.73
N PHE A 249 1.34 -14.30 12.04
CA PHE A 249 1.73 -14.33 10.62
C PHE A 249 3.20 -14.71 10.45
N THR A 250 4.05 -14.42 11.43
CA THR A 250 5.48 -14.71 11.38
C THR A 250 5.79 -16.21 11.42
N SER A 251 4.90 -17.04 11.96
CA SER A 251 5.03 -18.50 11.90
C SER A 251 5.00 -19.08 10.48
N ALA A 252 4.54 -18.30 9.50
CA ALA A 252 4.54 -18.70 8.09
C ALA A 252 5.87 -18.45 7.36
N LEU A 253 6.85 -17.83 8.01
CA LEU A 253 8.18 -17.55 7.45
C LEU A 253 9.02 -18.85 7.41
N THR A 254 8.63 -19.74 6.52
CA THR A 254 9.29 -21.03 6.29
C THR A 254 9.59 -21.20 4.81
N ASP A 255 10.75 -21.79 4.50
CA ASP A 255 11.20 -22.05 3.11
C ASP A 255 10.64 -23.38 2.55
N ASP A 256 9.60 -23.93 3.16
CA ASP A 256 8.95 -25.17 2.75
C ASP A 256 7.63 -24.91 2.02
N VAL A 257 7.62 -25.13 0.71
CA VAL A 257 6.43 -25.07 -0.16
C VAL A 257 6.11 -26.43 -0.78
N LYS A 258 6.70 -27.52 -0.27
CA LYS A 258 6.47 -28.86 -0.81
C LYS A 258 4.99 -29.24 -0.78
N GLY A 259 4.48 -29.59 -1.98
CA GLY A 259 3.08 -29.96 -2.18
C GLY A 259 2.09 -28.80 -2.20
N MET A 260 2.54 -27.54 -2.01
CA MET A 260 1.69 -26.37 -2.15
C MET A 260 1.20 -26.26 -3.62
N ARG A 261 -0.10 -26.11 -3.80
CA ARG A 261 -0.71 -25.98 -5.13
C ARG A 261 -0.81 -24.52 -5.51
N ILE A 262 -0.11 -24.14 -6.58
CA ILE A 262 -0.03 -22.76 -7.07
C ILE A 262 -0.71 -22.71 -8.44
N GLY A 263 -1.72 -21.85 -8.58
CA GLY A 263 -2.41 -21.63 -9.86
C GLY A 263 -1.91 -20.38 -10.57
N ILE A 264 -1.64 -20.46 -11.88
CA ILE A 264 -1.34 -19.29 -12.75
C ILE A 264 -2.54 -19.06 -13.65
N PRO A 265 -3.26 -17.93 -13.52
CA PRO A 265 -4.37 -17.62 -14.44
C PRO A 265 -3.86 -17.34 -15.85
N ARG A 266 -4.36 -18.07 -16.86
CA ARG A 266 -4.04 -17.77 -18.28
C ARG A 266 -4.49 -16.38 -18.68
N ASP A 267 -5.60 -15.91 -18.10
CA ASP A 267 -6.14 -14.57 -18.33
C ASP A 267 -5.19 -13.46 -17.88
N TYR A 268 -4.25 -13.75 -16.97
CA TYR A 268 -3.21 -12.79 -16.54
C TYR A 268 -1.95 -12.81 -17.41
N MET A 269 -1.77 -13.86 -18.22
CA MET A 269 -0.55 -14.08 -19.03
C MET A 269 -0.77 -13.78 -20.52
N GLY A 270 -1.88 -13.08 -20.84
CA GLY A 270 -2.33 -12.82 -22.21
C GLY A 270 -1.82 -11.51 -22.81
N GLU A 271 -2.57 -11.02 -23.80
CA GLU A 271 -2.27 -9.78 -24.53
C GLU A 271 -2.23 -8.56 -23.59
N GLY A 272 -1.25 -7.68 -23.81
CA GLY A 272 -1.05 -6.45 -23.02
C GLY A 272 -0.10 -6.61 -21.83
N LEU A 273 0.32 -7.82 -21.48
CA LEU A 273 1.39 -8.06 -20.51
C LEU A 273 2.76 -7.97 -21.20
N ASP A 274 3.66 -7.18 -20.63
CA ASP A 274 5.04 -7.08 -21.07
C ASP A 274 5.77 -8.44 -20.95
N GLU A 275 6.57 -8.80 -21.95
CA GLU A 275 7.24 -10.11 -21.99
C GLU A 275 8.28 -10.28 -20.87
N GLU A 276 8.93 -9.21 -20.40
CA GLU A 276 9.86 -9.28 -19.28
C GLU A 276 9.12 -9.52 -17.96
N VAL A 277 7.92 -8.91 -17.81
CA VAL A 277 7.04 -9.17 -16.65
C VAL A 277 6.54 -10.61 -16.66
N LYS A 278 6.12 -11.11 -17.83
CA LYS A 278 5.70 -12.50 -18.00
C LYS A 278 6.83 -13.47 -17.67
N ALA A 279 8.03 -13.19 -18.16
CA ALA A 279 9.21 -14.01 -17.86
C ALA A 279 9.52 -14.06 -16.35
N ALA A 280 9.38 -12.94 -15.65
CA ALA A 280 9.60 -12.89 -14.21
C ALA A 280 8.58 -13.74 -13.42
N VAL A 281 7.31 -13.75 -13.84
CA VAL A 281 6.28 -14.61 -13.21
C VAL A 281 6.58 -16.09 -13.45
N LEU A 282 6.99 -16.46 -14.67
CA LEU A 282 7.33 -17.85 -15.02
C LEU A 282 8.62 -18.33 -14.31
N ASP A 283 9.61 -17.45 -14.15
CA ASP A 283 10.82 -17.75 -13.37
C ASP A 283 10.47 -18.01 -11.88
N ALA A 284 9.58 -17.20 -11.29
CA ALA A 284 9.11 -17.43 -9.95
C ALA A 284 8.37 -18.76 -9.79
N ALA A 285 7.53 -19.10 -10.76
CA ALA A 285 6.84 -20.39 -10.81
C ALA A 285 7.85 -21.55 -10.82
N LYS A 286 8.84 -21.48 -11.70
CA LYS A 286 9.89 -22.50 -11.82
C LYS A 286 10.68 -22.67 -10.51
N LYS A 287 11.09 -21.57 -9.86
CA LYS A 287 11.81 -21.62 -8.59
C LYS A 287 11.01 -22.28 -7.49
N LEU A 288 9.69 -22.04 -7.45
CA LEU A 288 8.80 -22.68 -6.48
C LEU A 288 8.58 -24.16 -6.80
N GLU A 289 8.52 -24.57 -8.08
CA GLU A 289 8.48 -25.98 -8.48
C GLU A 289 9.77 -26.72 -8.08
N GLU A 290 10.94 -26.09 -8.25
CA GLU A 290 12.22 -26.62 -7.81
C GLU A 290 12.27 -26.88 -6.29
N LYS A 291 11.47 -26.10 -5.50
CA LYS A 291 11.25 -26.32 -4.05
C LYS A 291 10.11 -27.30 -3.74
N GLY A 292 9.50 -27.92 -4.76
CA GLY A 292 8.49 -28.97 -4.62
C GLY A 292 7.04 -28.48 -4.57
N ALA A 293 6.76 -27.23 -4.92
CA ALA A 293 5.40 -26.77 -5.18
C ALA A 293 4.85 -27.43 -6.45
N ILE A 294 3.51 -27.49 -6.59
CA ILE A 294 2.81 -28.00 -7.76
C ILE A 294 2.20 -26.79 -8.46
N VAL A 295 2.75 -26.41 -9.62
CA VAL A 295 2.27 -25.27 -10.39
C VAL A 295 1.41 -25.72 -11.55
N GLU A 296 0.25 -25.12 -11.75
CA GLU A 296 -0.69 -25.43 -12.82
C GLU A 296 -1.30 -24.16 -13.39
N GLU A 297 -1.47 -24.09 -14.71
CA GLU A 297 -2.26 -23.05 -15.35
C GLU A 297 -3.76 -23.35 -15.28
N PHE A 298 -4.57 -22.29 -15.15
CA PHE A 298 -6.02 -22.40 -15.14
C PHE A 298 -6.70 -21.14 -15.71
N ASP A 299 -8.01 -21.25 -15.99
CA ASP A 299 -8.78 -20.12 -16.50
C ASP A 299 -9.49 -19.39 -15.37
N LEU A 300 -9.23 -18.08 -15.24
CA LEU A 300 -9.83 -17.18 -14.24
C LEU A 300 -10.82 -16.24 -14.95
N SER A 301 -11.98 -16.75 -15.29
CA SER A 301 -13.00 -16.01 -16.03
C SER A 301 -13.51 -14.77 -15.29
N LEU A 302 -14.13 -13.83 -16.00
CA LEU A 302 -14.76 -12.60 -15.51
C LEU A 302 -13.82 -11.50 -15.00
N VAL A 303 -12.49 -11.72 -14.91
CA VAL A 303 -11.54 -10.69 -14.47
C VAL A 303 -11.52 -9.47 -15.39
N GLN A 304 -11.85 -9.63 -16.68
CA GLN A 304 -11.99 -8.53 -17.63
C GLN A 304 -13.08 -7.51 -17.24
N TYR A 305 -14.03 -7.89 -16.37
CA TYR A 305 -15.08 -7.01 -15.85
C TYR A 305 -14.67 -6.33 -14.52
N ALA A 306 -13.51 -6.64 -13.98
CA ALA A 306 -13.06 -6.11 -12.69
C ALA A 306 -12.89 -4.58 -12.73
N ILE A 307 -12.21 -4.05 -13.76
CA ILE A 307 -11.97 -2.60 -13.91
C ILE A 307 -13.30 -1.81 -13.92
N PRO A 308 -14.25 -2.07 -14.85
CA PRO A 308 -15.49 -1.31 -14.87
C PRO A 308 -16.31 -1.47 -13.58
N ALA A 309 -16.38 -2.67 -13.00
CA ALA A 309 -17.09 -2.90 -11.75
C ALA A 309 -16.46 -2.10 -10.59
N TYR A 310 -15.14 -2.10 -10.49
CA TYR A 310 -14.40 -1.36 -9.47
C TYR A 310 -14.65 0.14 -9.57
N TYR A 311 -14.47 0.75 -10.75
CA TYR A 311 -14.61 2.20 -10.88
C TYR A 311 -16.03 2.70 -10.64
N VAL A 312 -17.05 1.89 -10.95
CA VAL A 312 -18.44 2.20 -10.59
C VAL A 312 -18.62 2.17 -9.06
N ILE A 313 -18.19 1.09 -8.39
CA ILE A 313 -18.35 0.93 -6.94
C ILE A 313 -17.52 1.97 -6.19
N ALA A 314 -16.24 2.07 -6.50
CA ALA A 314 -15.32 2.97 -5.81
C ALA A 314 -15.73 4.45 -5.98
N SER A 315 -16.16 4.86 -7.18
CA SER A 315 -16.65 6.23 -7.40
C SER A 315 -17.96 6.50 -6.66
N ALA A 316 -18.90 5.54 -6.62
CA ALA A 316 -20.13 5.65 -5.87
C ALA A 316 -19.86 5.85 -4.38
N GLU A 317 -18.99 5.03 -3.80
CA GLU A 317 -18.58 5.14 -2.39
C GLU A 317 -17.80 6.42 -2.11
N ALA A 318 -16.89 6.84 -3.00
CA ALA A 318 -16.15 8.10 -2.90
C ALA A 318 -17.08 9.30 -2.87
N SER A 319 -18.10 9.35 -3.75
CA SER A 319 -19.05 10.47 -3.79
C SER A 319 -19.79 10.64 -2.45
N SER A 320 -20.11 9.54 -1.78
CA SER A 320 -20.74 9.53 -0.45
C SER A 320 -19.73 9.87 0.65
N ASN A 321 -18.55 9.26 0.64
CA ASN A 321 -17.52 9.45 1.67
C ASN A 321 -16.98 10.87 1.68
N LEU A 322 -16.76 11.49 0.50
CA LEU A 322 -16.21 12.83 0.39
C LEU A 322 -17.26 13.93 0.52
N ALA A 323 -18.55 13.60 0.65
CA ALA A 323 -19.62 14.59 0.89
C ALA A 323 -19.42 15.39 2.18
N ARG A 324 -18.74 14.82 3.18
CA ARG A 324 -18.44 15.45 4.48
C ARG A 324 -17.42 16.60 4.43
N PHE A 325 -16.62 16.69 3.36
CA PHE A 325 -15.62 17.74 3.20
C PHE A 325 -16.25 18.95 2.50
N ASP A 326 -16.83 19.84 3.29
CA ASP A 326 -17.63 20.98 2.85
C ASP A 326 -17.10 22.34 3.32
N GLY A 327 -15.99 22.34 4.09
CA GLY A 327 -15.38 23.54 4.65
C GLY A 327 -16.14 24.17 5.82
N VAL A 328 -17.11 23.46 6.40
CA VAL A 328 -17.89 24.00 7.55
C VAL A 328 -17.25 23.66 8.89
N LYS A 329 -16.97 22.36 9.13
CA LYS A 329 -16.48 21.90 10.43
C LYS A 329 -14.95 21.89 10.52
N TYR A 330 -14.26 21.57 9.43
CA TYR A 330 -12.80 21.44 9.34
C TYR A 330 -12.36 21.51 7.87
N GLY A 331 -11.06 21.63 7.67
CA GLY A 331 -10.45 21.69 6.35
C GLY A 331 -10.52 23.07 5.69
N TYR A 332 -10.13 23.10 4.42
CA TYR A 332 -10.14 24.32 3.62
C TYR A 332 -11.55 24.87 3.43
N ARG A 333 -11.69 26.18 3.53
CA ARG A 333 -12.88 26.96 3.15
C ARG A 333 -12.46 28.08 2.22
N THR A 334 -13.22 28.29 1.13
CA THR A 334 -13.01 29.43 0.24
C THR A 334 -13.13 30.75 1.01
N GLU A 335 -12.24 31.69 0.72
CA GLU A 335 -12.21 32.99 1.40
C GLU A 335 -13.33 33.95 0.90
N SER A 336 -13.77 33.79 -0.34
CA SER A 336 -14.73 34.69 -0.96
C SER A 336 -15.96 33.94 -1.50
N TYR A 337 -17.12 34.18 -0.89
CA TYR A 337 -18.37 33.54 -1.31
C TYR A 337 -19.61 34.43 -0.99
N GLU A 338 -20.68 34.18 -1.73
CA GLU A 338 -21.99 34.82 -1.54
C GLU A 338 -23.01 33.75 -1.14
N GLY A 339 -23.35 33.68 0.15
CA GLY A 339 -24.28 32.71 0.71
C GLY A 339 -23.75 31.28 0.77
N LEU A 340 -24.46 30.42 1.50
CA LEU A 340 -24.03 29.08 1.87
C LEU A 340 -23.80 28.16 0.67
N HIS A 341 -24.70 28.17 -0.30
CA HIS A 341 -24.57 27.31 -1.47
C HIS A 341 -23.33 27.64 -2.30
N ASN A 342 -23.01 28.91 -2.47
CA ASN A 342 -21.81 29.33 -3.18
C ASN A 342 -20.53 28.99 -2.41
N MET A 343 -20.57 29.09 -1.07
CA MET A 343 -19.49 28.64 -0.20
C MET A 343 -19.16 27.14 -0.42
N TYR A 344 -20.14 26.27 -0.36
CA TYR A 344 -19.93 24.83 -0.62
C TYR A 344 -19.35 24.56 -2.01
N LYS A 345 -19.95 25.17 -3.03
CA LYS A 345 -19.52 25.00 -4.43
C LYS A 345 -18.07 25.42 -4.62
N LYS A 346 -17.71 26.63 -4.18
CA LYS A 346 -16.34 27.16 -4.32
C LYS A 346 -15.33 26.35 -3.50
N THR A 347 -15.62 26.09 -2.23
CA THR A 347 -14.74 25.30 -1.35
C THR A 347 -14.37 23.95 -1.99
N ARG A 348 -15.37 23.21 -2.48
CA ARG A 348 -15.12 21.89 -3.11
C ARG A 348 -14.44 22.01 -4.48
N SER A 349 -14.75 23.04 -5.26
CA SER A 349 -14.10 23.29 -6.56
C SER A 349 -12.63 23.66 -6.43
N GLU A 350 -12.28 24.42 -5.39
CA GLU A 350 -10.91 24.90 -5.14
C GLU A 350 -10.08 23.90 -4.32
N GLY A 351 -10.75 23.14 -3.42
CA GLY A 351 -10.12 22.23 -2.49
C GLY A 351 -9.81 20.86 -3.05
N PHE A 352 -10.60 20.34 -4.01
CA PHE A 352 -10.38 19.05 -4.64
C PHE A 352 -9.69 19.18 -6.00
N GLY A 353 -8.76 18.29 -6.27
CA GLY A 353 -8.09 18.13 -7.56
C GLY A 353 -8.99 17.54 -8.65
N PRO A 354 -8.52 17.53 -9.91
CA PRO A 354 -9.32 17.11 -11.06
C PRO A 354 -9.80 15.66 -10.99
N GLU A 355 -8.95 14.72 -10.59
CA GLU A 355 -9.31 13.30 -10.53
C GLU A 355 -10.36 13.02 -9.45
N VAL A 356 -10.21 13.59 -8.27
CA VAL A 356 -11.20 13.45 -7.18
C VAL A 356 -12.55 14.02 -7.61
N LYS A 357 -12.57 15.19 -8.26
CA LYS A 357 -13.82 15.78 -8.81
C LYS A 357 -14.46 14.86 -9.84
N ARG A 358 -13.67 14.24 -10.75
CA ARG A 358 -14.16 13.30 -11.76
C ARG A 358 -14.85 12.12 -11.09
N ARG A 359 -14.23 11.49 -10.08
CA ARG A 359 -14.80 10.33 -9.38
C ARG A 359 -16.04 10.69 -8.55
N ILE A 360 -16.08 11.86 -7.91
CA ILE A 360 -17.27 12.34 -7.20
C ILE A 360 -18.44 12.52 -8.19
N MET A 361 -18.21 13.13 -9.35
CA MET A 361 -19.24 13.32 -10.37
C MET A 361 -19.72 12.00 -10.95
N LEU A 362 -18.82 11.09 -11.29
CA LEU A 362 -19.14 9.74 -11.77
C LEU A 362 -19.95 8.96 -10.71
N GLY A 363 -19.54 9.01 -9.45
CA GLY A 363 -20.23 8.37 -8.34
C GLY A 363 -21.65 8.91 -8.15
N SER A 364 -21.81 10.22 -8.19
CA SER A 364 -23.14 10.86 -8.11
C SER A 364 -24.03 10.46 -9.29
N PHE A 365 -23.47 10.31 -10.48
CA PHE A 365 -24.20 9.86 -11.68
C PHE A 365 -24.67 8.41 -11.52
N VAL A 366 -23.79 7.48 -11.16
CA VAL A 366 -24.15 6.04 -11.08
C VAL A 366 -25.07 5.73 -9.90
N LEU A 367 -25.18 6.62 -8.91
CA LEU A 367 -26.13 6.52 -7.80
C LEU A 367 -27.46 7.25 -8.06
N SER A 368 -27.57 8.00 -9.18
CA SER A 368 -28.78 8.76 -9.47
C SER A 368 -29.96 7.87 -9.90
N SER A 369 -31.18 8.39 -9.73
CA SER A 369 -32.40 7.72 -10.13
C SER A 369 -32.36 7.38 -11.63
N GLY A 370 -32.69 6.14 -11.98
CA GLY A 370 -32.66 5.62 -13.35
C GLY A 370 -31.32 4.99 -13.77
N TYR A 371 -30.22 5.27 -13.06
CA TYR A 371 -28.91 4.69 -13.34
C TYR A 371 -28.41 3.72 -12.25
N TYR A 372 -28.97 3.80 -11.06
CA TYR A 372 -28.60 2.97 -9.90
C TYR A 372 -28.63 1.47 -10.23
N ASP A 373 -29.74 0.96 -10.79
CA ASP A 373 -29.87 -0.45 -11.11
C ASP A 373 -28.98 -0.87 -12.29
N ALA A 374 -28.88 0.00 -13.30
CA ALA A 374 -28.13 -0.29 -14.52
C ALA A 374 -26.62 -0.30 -14.32
N TYR A 375 -26.10 0.50 -13.39
CA TYR A 375 -24.66 0.62 -13.14
C TYR A 375 -24.27 0.07 -11.76
N TYR A 376 -24.74 0.69 -10.68
CA TYR A 376 -24.25 0.36 -9.33
C TYR A 376 -24.64 -1.06 -8.89
N LEU A 377 -25.92 -1.44 -8.99
CA LEU A 377 -26.34 -2.80 -8.64
C LEU A 377 -25.73 -3.84 -9.58
N LYS A 378 -25.58 -3.53 -10.86
CA LYS A 378 -24.91 -4.43 -11.80
C LYS A 378 -23.44 -4.63 -11.40
N ALA A 379 -22.71 -3.57 -11.01
CA ALA A 379 -21.34 -3.67 -10.55
C ALA A 379 -21.22 -4.49 -9.25
N LEU A 380 -22.14 -4.33 -8.29
CA LEU A 380 -22.18 -5.16 -7.08
C LEU A 380 -22.42 -6.65 -7.39
N ARG A 381 -23.32 -6.96 -8.34
CA ARG A 381 -23.53 -8.35 -8.81
C ARG A 381 -22.28 -8.91 -9.48
N THR A 382 -21.59 -8.10 -10.30
CA THR A 382 -20.31 -8.48 -10.92
C THR A 382 -19.24 -8.74 -9.87
N LYS A 383 -19.13 -7.88 -8.84
CA LYS A 383 -18.23 -8.09 -7.67
C LYS A 383 -18.50 -9.47 -7.03
N ALA A 384 -19.76 -9.83 -6.79
CA ALA A 384 -20.11 -11.12 -6.20
C ALA A 384 -19.75 -12.30 -7.11
N LEU A 385 -19.92 -12.16 -8.43
CA LEU A 385 -19.53 -13.20 -9.39
C LEU A 385 -17.99 -13.36 -9.47
N ILE A 386 -17.23 -12.29 -9.45
CA ILE A 386 -15.76 -12.33 -9.39
C ILE A 386 -15.30 -13.07 -8.14
N LYS A 387 -15.91 -12.78 -6.96
CA LYS A 387 -15.62 -13.54 -5.72
C LYS A 387 -15.84 -15.03 -5.90
N GLN A 388 -16.97 -15.45 -6.48
CA GLN A 388 -17.28 -16.86 -6.71
C GLN A 388 -16.27 -17.56 -7.67
N VAL A 389 -15.69 -16.82 -8.62
CA VAL A 389 -14.65 -17.36 -9.51
C VAL A 389 -13.38 -17.66 -8.72
N PHE A 390 -12.96 -16.73 -7.84
CA PHE A 390 -11.84 -16.97 -6.94
C PHE A 390 -12.13 -18.11 -5.95
N ASP A 391 -13.34 -18.20 -5.37
CA ASP A 391 -13.71 -19.30 -4.46
C ASP A 391 -13.54 -20.67 -5.13
N LYS A 392 -13.92 -20.78 -6.42
CA LYS A 392 -13.72 -22.02 -7.20
C LYS A 392 -12.23 -22.31 -7.43
N ALA A 393 -11.43 -21.29 -7.69
CA ALA A 393 -9.98 -21.43 -7.85
C ALA A 393 -9.32 -21.90 -6.54
N PHE A 394 -9.68 -21.28 -5.41
CA PHE A 394 -9.14 -21.64 -4.09
C PHE A 394 -9.69 -22.96 -3.53
N ALA A 395 -10.71 -23.55 -4.11
CA ALA A 395 -11.07 -24.96 -3.83
C ALA A 395 -10.01 -25.94 -4.35
N LYS A 396 -9.12 -25.51 -5.27
CA LYS A 396 -8.07 -26.33 -5.89
C LYS A 396 -6.66 -25.86 -5.55
N TYR A 397 -6.44 -24.56 -5.43
CA TYR A 397 -5.13 -23.95 -5.24
C TYR A 397 -5.00 -23.31 -3.87
N ASP A 398 -3.81 -23.38 -3.27
CA ASP A 398 -3.47 -22.72 -2.03
C ASP A 398 -3.12 -21.24 -2.25
N VAL A 399 -2.50 -20.94 -3.41
CA VAL A 399 -2.03 -19.62 -3.82
C VAL A 399 -2.24 -19.43 -5.32
N ILE A 400 -2.57 -18.22 -5.73
CA ILE A 400 -2.56 -17.80 -7.14
C ILE A 400 -1.34 -16.91 -7.34
N LEU A 401 -0.55 -17.20 -8.39
CA LEU A 401 0.64 -16.46 -8.80
C LEU A 401 0.34 -15.67 -10.07
N GLY A 402 0.77 -14.42 -10.13
CA GLY A 402 0.60 -13.58 -11.33
C GLY A 402 1.41 -12.29 -11.27
N PRO A 403 1.30 -11.44 -12.30
CA PRO A 403 1.92 -10.12 -12.33
C PRO A 403 1.19 -9.17 -11.36
N VAL A 404 1.90 -8.10 -10.93
CA VAL A 404 1.29 -6.99 -10.18
C VAL A 404 0.74 -5.93 -11.12
N ALA A 405 1.50 -5.58 -12.15
CA ALA A 405 1.18 -4.59 -13.16
C ALA A 405 1.57 -5.09 -14.56
N PRO A 406 0.98 -4.55 -15.63
CA PRO A 406 1.28 -5.02 -16.98
C PRO A 406 2.69 -4.66 -17.46
N THR A 407 3.31 -3.63 -16.90
CA THR A 407 4.65 -3.12 -17.25
C THR A 407 5.41 -2.73 -15.99
N THR A 408 6.69 -2.42 -16.11
CA THR A 408 7.44 -1.66 -15.11
C THR A 408 6.92 -0.22 -15.00
N ALA A 409 7.46 0.55 -14.06
CA ALA A 409 7.00 1.91 -13.80
C ALA A 409 6.99 2.78 -15.08
N PRO A 410 5.84 3.38 -15.46
CA PRO A 410 5.76 4.31 -16.59
C PRO A 410 6.50 5.63 -16.28
N LYS A 411 6.77 6.42 -17.32
CA LYS A 411 7.36 7.75 -17.16
C LYS A 411 6.36 8.72 -16.54
N LEU A 412 6.88 9.73 -15.86
CA LEU A 412 6.09 10.85 -15.37
C LEU A 412 5.31 11.52 -16.51
N GLY A 413 4.05 11.84 -16.27
CA GLY A 413 3.14 12.48 -17.23
C GLY A 413 2.44 11.53 -18.21
N GLU A 414 2.91 10.31 -18.41
CA GLU A 414 2.29 9.37 -19.36
C GLU A 414 0.86 8.98 -18.99
N SER A 415 0.61 8.76 -17.71
CA SER A 415 -0.71 8.32 -17.22
C SER A 415 -1.68 9.47 -17.02
N LEU A 416 -1.21 10.71 -16.81
CA LEU A 416 -2.07 11.89 -16.63
C LEU A 416 -2.77 12.30 -17.91
N SER A 417 -2.15 12.06 -19.06
CA SER A 417 -2.71 12.41 -20.38
C SER A 417 -3.84 11.46 -20.82
N ASP A 418 -3.88 10.25 -20.28
CA ASP A 418 -4.89 9.22 -20.59
C ASP A 418 -5.31 8.46 -19.33
N PRO A 419 -6.46 8.84 -18.72
CA PRO A 419 -6.97 8.16 -17.52
C PRO A 419 -7.24 6.65 -17.73
N ILE A 420 -7.57 6.23 -18.94
CA ILE A 420 -7.82 4.81 -19.24
C ILE A 420 -6.51 4.03 -19.11
N LYS A 421 -5.39 4.59 -19.58
CA LYS A 421 -4.06 3.98 -19.45
C LYS A 421 -3.67 3.80 -17.98
N MET A 422 -3.95 4.81 -17.14
CA MET A 422 -3.76 4.71 -15.68
C MET A 422 -4.62 3.56 -15.09
N TYR A 423 -5.89 3.46 -15.49
CA TYR A 423 -6.81 2.44 -14.98
C TYR A 423 -6.41 1.01 -15.40
N LEU A 424 -5.85 0.83 -16.58
CA LEU A 424 -5.36 -0.46 -17.05
C LEU A 424 -4.12 -0.95 -16.28
N GLY A 425 -3.36 -0.04 -15.69
CA GLY A 425 -2.22 -0.38 -14.82
C GLY A 425 -2.59 -1.23 -13.60
N ASP A 426 -3.86 -1.17 -13.16
CA ASP A 426 -4.36 -1.86 -11.97
C ASP A 426 -5.13 -3.17 -12.30
N ILE A 427 -5.07 -3.64 -13.56
CA ILE A 427 -5.89 -4.77 -14.05
C ILE A 427 -5.71 -6.06 -13.23
N TYR A 428 -4.50 -6.34 -12.74
CA TYR A 428 -4.17 -7.55 -11.98
C TYR A 428 -4.40 -7.43 -10.48
N THR A 429 -4.58 -6.21 -9.97
CA THR A 429 -4.73 -5.96 -8.53
C THR A 429 -6.18 -5.73 -8.11
N ILE A 430 -6.98 -5.08 -8.94
CA ILE A 430 -8.38 -4.68 -8.65
C ILE A 430 -9.28 -5.88 -8.32
N SER A 431 -9.16 -7.00 -9.04
CA SER A 431 -9.98 -8.19 -8.83
C SER A 431 -9.79 -8.77 -7.42
N VAL A 432 -8.60 -8.66 -6.86
CA VAL A 432 -8.24 -9.07 -5.49
C VAL A 432 -9.00 -8.26 -4.44
N ASN A 433 -9.12 -6.93 -4.65
CA ASN A 433 -9.89 -6.04 -3.77
C ASN A 433 -11.39 -6.30 -3.88
N LEU A 434 -11.92 -6.45 -5.10
CA LEU A 434 -13.34 -6.79 -5.30
C LEU A 434 -13.72 -8.10 -4.60
N ALA A 435 -12.84 -9.08 -4.62
CA ALA A 435 -13.06 -10.36 -3.96
C ALA A 435 -12.73 -10.35 -2.44
N GLY A 436 -12.16 -9.25 -1.91
CA GLY A 436 -11.79 -9.11 -0.49
C GLY A 436 -10.57 -9.92 -0.06
N LEU A 437 -9.79 -10.44 -1.02
CA LEU A 437 -8.70 -11.39 -0.82
C LEU A 437 -7.41 -10.71 -0.35
N PRO A 438 -6.50 -11.42 0.35
CA PRO A 438 -5.15 -10.95 0.61
C PRO A 438 -4.27 -11.08 -0.63
N GLY A 439 -3.27 -10.22 -0.77
CA GLY A 439 -2.26 -10.29 -1.81
C GLY A 439 -0.96 -9.62 -1.38
N ILE A 440 0.15 -10.20 -1.78
CA ILE A 440 1.50 -9.68 -1.52
C ILE A 440 2.25 -9.50 -2.84
N SER A 441 2.88 -8.34 -3.01
CA SER A 441 3.82 -8.06 -4.09
C SER A 441 5.25 -8.25 -3.59
N VAL A 442 6.04 -8.99 -4.34
CA VAL A 442 7.46 -9.24 -4.04
C VAL A 442 8.30 -8.91 -5.26
N PRO A 443 9.45 -8.24 -5.14
CA PRO A 443 10.35 -8.01 -6.27
C PRO A 443 10.77 -9.33 -6.92
N GLY A 444 10.61 -9.44 -8.25
CA GLY A 444 10.99 -10.62 -9.04
C GLY A 444 12.33 -10.47 -9.73
N SER A 445 12.45 -9.46 -10.59
CA SER A 445 13.66 -9.15 -11.37
C SER A 445 13.72 -7.66 -11.70
N LEU A 446 14.74 -7.24 -12.42
CA LEU A 446 14.78 -5.96 -13.12
C LEU A 446 14.45 -6.17 -14.60
N ASP A 447 13.83 -5.16 -15.22
CA ASP A 447 13.71 -5.12 -16.69
C ASP A 447 15.04 -4.71 -17.35
N SER A 448 15.07 -4.74 -18.69
CA SER A 448 16.24 -4.35 -19.49
C SER A 448 16.68 -2.89 -19.29
N LYS A 449 15.83 -2.04 -18.66
CA LYS A 449 16.13 -0.63 -18.34
C LYS A 449 16.58 -0.46 -16.88
N GLY A 450 16.62 -1.54 -16.10
CA GLY A 450 16.98 -1.54 -14.70
C GLY A 450 15.87 -1.08 -13.76
N LEU A 451 14.60 -1.18 -14.18
CA LEU A 451 13.42 -0.90 -13.35
C LEU A 451 12.89 -2.21 -12.73
N PRO A 452 12.37 -2.16 -11.49
CA PRO A 452 11.86 -3.33 -10.80
C PRO A 452 10.61 -3.92 -11.46
N ILE A 453 10.54 -5.25 -11.47
CA ILE A 453 9.37 -6.05 -11.81
C ILE A 453 8.90 -6.74 -10.53
N GLY A 454 7.66 -6.50 -10.11
CA GLY A 454 7.03 -7.20 -9.00
C GLY A 454 6.17 -8.37 -9.48
N ILE A 455 6.15 -9.43 -8.70
CA ILE A 455 5.23 -10.56 -8.85
C ILE A 455 4.25 -10.61 -7.69
N GLN A 456 3.06 -11.14 -7.92
CA GLN A 456 1.98 -11.14 -6.95
C GLN A 456 1.61 -12.56 -6.54
N PHE A 457 1.51 -12.79 -5.21
CA PHE A 457 0.89 -13.96 -4.64
C PHE A 457 -0.45 -13.56 -4.02
N ILE A 458 -1.54 -14.24 -4.43
CA ILE A 458 -2.90 -13.99 -3.98
C ILE A 458 -3.37 -15.22 -3.20
N GLY A 459 -3.95 -15.02 -2.02
CA GLY A 459 -4.49 -16.06 -1.17
C GLY A 459 -6.01 -16.02 -1.05
N ASP A 460 -6.60 -17.09 -0.53
CA ASP A 460 -7.99 -17.07 -0.11
C ASP A 460 -8.18 -16.18 1.13
N CYS A 461 -9.42 -15.80 1.41
CA CYS A 461 -9.75 -14.98 2.57
C CYS A 461 -9.21 -15.58 3.86
N PHE A 462 -8.51 -14.78 4.65
CA PHE A 462 -7.89 -15.16 5.93
C PHE A 462 -6.80 -16.24 5.82
N LYS A 463 -6.24 -16.44 4.62
CA LYS A 463 -5.11 -17.35 4.36
C LYS A 463 -3.81 -16.58 4.06
N GLU A 464 -3.59 -15.48 4.78
CA GLU A 464 -2.36 -14.68 4.66
C GLU A 464 -1.10 -15.54 4.83
N LYS A 465 -1.13 -16.52 5.73
CA LYS A 465 0.01 -17.45 5.97
C LYS A 465 0.44 -18.19 4.70
N ASN A 466 -0.49 -18.56 3.82
CA ASN A 466 -0.16 -19.24 2.58
C ASN A 466 0.65 -18.35 1.64
N ILE A 467 0.21 -17.09 1.45
CA ILE A 467 0.94 -16.15 0.58
C ILE A 467 2.25 -15.68 1.19
N ILE A 468 2.33 -15.52 2.51
CA ILE A 468 3.58 -15.20 3.20
C ILE A 468 4.59 -16.33 3.00
N ARG A 469 4.18 -17.61 3.19
CA ARG A 469 5.05 -18.76 2.98
C ARG A 469 5.53 -18.87 1.54
N ALA A 470 4.64 -18.73 0.55
CA ALA A 470 5.02 -18.77 -0.87
C ALA A 470 5.97 -17.62 -1.24
N ALA A 471 5.65 -16.40 -0.79
CA ALA A 471 6.46 -15.21 -1.01
C ALA A 471 7.85 -15.32 -0.35
N TYR A 472 7.91 -15.80 0.90
CA TYR A 472 9.16 -16.01 1.62
C TYR A 472 10.03 -17.09 0.93
N ALA A 473 9.45 -18.23 0.57
CA ALA A 473 10.19 -19.28 -0.14
C ALA A 473 10.73 -18.81 -1.50
N PHE A 474 9.94 -18.01 -2.23
CA PHE A 474 10.43 -17.37 -3.45
C PHE A 474 11.55 -16.37 -3.15
N GLU A 475 11.38 -15.51 -2.16
CA GLU A 475 12.39 -14.52 -1.75
C GLU A 475 13.74 -15.16 -1.42
N GLN A 476 13.75 -16.30 -0.69
CA GLN A 476 14.96 -17.06 -0.35
C GLN A 476 15.60 -17.75 -1.58
N SER A 477 14.89 -17.88 -2.70
CA SER A 477 15.41 -18.48 -3.95
C SER A 477 16.04 -17.48 -4.90
N ARG A 478 15.97 -16.17 -4.59
CA ARG A 478 16.55 -15.11 -5.44
C ARG A 478 18.06 -14.97 -5.21
N GLU A 479 18.80 -14.64 -6.26
CA GLU A 479 20.23 -14.37 -6.18
C GLU A 479 20.54 -13.07 -5.39
N PHE A 480 19.58 -12.14 -5.32
CA PHE A 480 19.69 -10.86 -4.63
C PHE A 480 18.68 -10.78 -3.50
N THR A 481 19.14 -10.77 -2.27
CA THR A 481 18.32 -10.61 -1.06
C THR A 481 18.08 -9.15 -0.66
N ASN A 482 18.98 -8.23 -1.04
CA ASN A 482 18.88 -6.80 -0.75
C ASN A 482 18.77 -5.97 -2.03
N TRP A 483 17.58 -5.49 -2.33
CA TRP A 483 17.28 -4.54 -3.39
C TRP A 483 17.48 -3.10 -2.89
N SER A 484 18.63 -2.81 -2.27
CA SER A 484 18.96 -1.44 -1.88
C SER A 484 19.58 -0.69 -3.06
N LEU A 485 19.23 0.59 -3.18
CA LEU A 485 19.84 1.49 -4.19
C LEU A 485 21.33 1.72 -3.96
N SER A 486 21.81 1.50 -2.72
CA SER A 486 23.24 1.54 -2.38
C SER A 486 24.07 0.49 -3.11
N GLY A 487 23.48 -0.61 -3.57
CA GLY A 487 24.15 -1.61 -4.42
C GLY A 487 24.33 -1.22 -5.89
N LYS A 488 23.76 -0.09 -6.33
CA LYS A 488 23.89 0.39 -7.73
C LYS A 488 25.17 1.21 -7.98
N GLU A 489 25.80 1.76 -6.97
CA GLU A 489 27.02 2.56 -7.14
C GLU A 489 28.31 1.73 -7.26
N GLU A 490 28.24 0.42 -7.04
CA GLU A 490 29.39 -0.50 -7.10
C GLU A 490 29.47 -1.36 -8.38
N LYS A 491 28.71 -1.06 -9.42
CA LYS A 491 28.81 -1.71 -10.75
C LYS A 491 29.03 -0.64 -11.84
#